data_9b5ac9a0d97aff857a0fb98e59243785
#
_entry.id   9b5ac9a0d97aff857a0fb98e59243785
#
_cell.length_a   1.000
_cell.length_b   1.000
_cell.length_c   1.000
_cell.angle_alpha   90.00
_cell.angle_beta   90.00
_cell.angle_gamma   90.00
#
_symmetry.space_group_name_H-M   'P 1'
#
loop_
_entity.id
_entity.type
_entity.pdbx_description
1 polymer ?
#
loop_
_entity_poly.entity_id
_entity_poly.type
_entity_poly.pdbx_seq_one_letter_code
_entity_poly.pdbx_strand_id
1 'polypeptide(L)'
;MVSKVSEIIFEDVARYIRVDDYDESEIETYLNIAKNYVSSYTGIPVINEEGESLDDFPDFVIVVYILCQDMHDNRTMYVDKSNINKTVQTILDMHTRNNL
;
A
#
# COMPACT_ATOMS: atom_id res chain seq x y z
N MET A 1 0.69 -9.95 12.69
CA MET A 1 0.79 -9.21 11.44
C MET A 1 -0.42 -9.52 10.57
N VAL A 2 -1.04 -8.51 9.98
CA VAL A 2 -2.16 -8.73 9.08
C VAL A 2 -1.69 -9.44 7.81
N SER A 3 -2.56 -10.25 7.23
CA SER A 3 -2.23 -11.02 6.04
C SER A 3 -2.99 -10.56 4.80
N LYS A 4 -3.94 -9.64 4.95
CA LYS A 4 -4.75 -9.12 3.85
C LYS A 4 -4.72 -7.60 3.84
N VAL A 5 -4.66 -7.02 2.64
CA VAL A 5 -4.63 -5.57 2.48
C VAL A 5 -5.86 -4.92 3.12
N SER A 6 -7.04 -5.52 2.97
CA SER A 6 -8.28 -4.95 3.52
C SER A 6 -8.31 -4.94 5.04
N GLU A 7 -7.47 -5.73 5.70
CA GLU A 7 -7.40 -5.79 7.16
C GLU A 7 -6.48 -4.74 7.77
N ILE A 8 -5.71 -4.03 6.95
CA ILE A 8 -4.78 -3.01 7.45
C ILE A 8 -5.58 -1.80 7.91
N ILE A 9 -5.37 -1.42 9.18
CA ILE A 9 -5.98 -0.20 9.73
C ILE A 9 -4.87 0.80 10.06
N PHE A 10 -5.26 2.04 10.34
CA PHE A 10 -4.28 3.11 10.59
C PHE A 10 -3.33 2.77 11.75
N GLU A 11 -3.80 2.04 12.75
CA GLU A 11 -2.95 1.65 13.87
C GLU A 11 -1.82 0.72 13.45
N ASP A 12 -2.08 -0.17 12.50
CA ASP A 12 -1.05 -1.07 11.97
C ASP A 12 0.04 -0.28 11.25
N VAL A 13 -0.37 0.73 10.47
CA VAL A 13 0.57 1.58 9.75
C VAL A 13 1.41 2.40 10.74
N ALA A 14 0.76 3.02 11.73
CA ALA A 14 1.45 3.82 12.73
C ALA A 14 2.48 2.98 13.49
N ARG A 15 2.14 1.74 13.80
CA ARG A 15 3.05 0.82 14.48
C ARG A 15 4.24 0.45 13.60
N TYR A 16 3.99 0.24 12.32
CA TYR A 16 5.07 -0.07 11.36
C TYR A 16 6.04 1.10 11.24
N ILE A 17 5.51 2.33 11.13
CA ILE A 17 6.30 3.55 10.99
C ILE A 17 6.96 3.93 12.32
N ARG A 18 6.46 3.38 13.45
CA ARG A 18 6.93 3.64 14.81
C ARG A 18 6.67 5.08 15.25
N VAL A 19 5.46 5.55 14.99
CA VAL A 19 5.01 6.87 15.40
C VAL A 19 4.04 6.73 16.57
N ASP A 20 4.33 7.36 17.69
CA ASP A 20 3.48 7.30 18.87
C ASP A 20 2.42 8.40 18.87
N ASP A 21 2.77 9.58 18.36
CA ASP A 21 1.89 10.73 18.31
C ASP A 21 1.62 11.06 16.84
N TYR A 22 0.41 10.73 16.36
CA TYR A 22 0.08 10.87 14.95
C TYR A 22 -1.37 11.31 14.76
N ASP A 23 -1.65 11.88 13.59
CA ASP A 23 -2.99 12.25 13.15
C ASP A 23 -3.58 11.05 12.42
N GLU A 24 -4.66 10.47 12.97
CA GLU A 24 -5.33 9.32 12.37
C GLU A 24 -5.74 9.55 10.93
N SER A 25 -6.29 10.74 10.64
CA SER A 25 -6.76 11.02 9.28
C SER A 25 -5.60 11.13 8.29
N GLU A 26 -4.44 11.63 8.73
CA GLU A 26 -3.25 11.66 7.90
C GLU A 26 -2.78 10.25 7.57
N ILE A 27 -2.69 9.38 8.57
CA ILE A 27 -2.27 7.98 8.37
C ILE A 27 -3.27 7.24 7.48
N GLU A 28 -4.57 7.46 7.67
CA GLU A 28 -5.59 6.83 6.81
C GLU A 28 -5.49 7.32 5.38
N THR A 29 -5.14 8.58 5.17
CA THR A 29 -4.93 9.13 3.84
C THR A 29 -3.77 8.41 3.15
N TYR A 30 -2.64 8.24 3.84
CA TYR A 30 -1.51 7.49 3.30
C TYR A 30 -1.92 6.06 2.95
N LEU A 31 -2.68 5.42 3.84
CA LEU A 31 -3.13 4.04 3.63
C LEU A 31 -3.99 3.92 2.38
N ASN A 32 -4.94 4.83 2.20
CA ASN A 32 -5.82 4.83 1.03
C ASN A 32 -5.05 5.09 -0.26
N ILE A 33 -4.13 6.03 -0.23
CA ILE A 33 -3.29 6.34 -1.39
C ILE A 33 -2.45 5.12 -1.76
N ALA A 34 -1.85 4.47 -0.78
CA ALA A 34 -1.02 3.29 -1.02
C ALA A 34 -1.83 2.15 -1.64
N LYS A 35 -3.01 1.86 -1.09
CA LYS A 35 -3.89 0.81 -1.63
C LYS A 35 -4.29 1.11 -3.07
N ASN A 36 -4.68 2.34 -3.33
CA ASN A 36 -5.11 2.74 -4.66
C ASN A 36 -3.94 2.71 -5.66
N TYR A 37 -2.75 3.07 -5.22
CA TYR A 37 -1.57 2.99 -6.07
C TYR A 37 -1.29 1.54 -6.49
N VAL A 38 -1.32 0.61 -5.53
CA VAL A 38 -1.09 -0.81 -5.81
C VAL A 38 -2.14 -1.33 -6.79
N SER A 39 -3.41 -0.99 -6.57
CA SER A 39 -4.49 -1.40 -7.44
C SER A 39 -4.31 -0.85 -8.86
N SER A 40 -4.00 0.43 -8.97
CA SER A 40 -3.80 1.08 -10.26
C SER A 40 -2.59 0.51 -11.01
N TYR A 41 -1.49 0.27 -10.30
CA TYR A 41 -0.27 -0.24 -10.91
C TYR A 41 -0.45 -1.67 -11.44
N THR A 42 -1.09 -2.53 -10.65
CA THR A 42 -1.22 -3.95 -10.99
C THR A 42 -2.43 -4.25 -11.86
N GLY A 43 -3.43 -3.39 -11.84
CA GLY A 43 -4.71 -3.67 -12.50
C GLY A 43 -5.61 -4.58 -11.68
N ILE A 44 -5.27 -4.85 -10.42
CA ILE A 44 -6.04 -5.72 -9.52
C ILE A 44 -6.88 -4.83 -8.61
N PRO A 45 -8.20 -5.03 -8.53
CA PRO A 45 -9.04 -4.17 -7.67
C PRO A 45 -8.73 -4.36 -6.20
N VAL A 46 -8.90 -3.29 -5.43
CA VAL A 46 -8.70 -3.33 -3.98
C VAL A 46 -9.65 -4.34 -3.35
N ILE A 47 -10.91 -4.30 -3.74
CA ILE A 47 -11.95 -5.22 -3.28
C ILE A 47 -12.69 -5.76 -4.49
N ASN A 48 -12.94 -7.07 -4.52
CA ASN A 48 -13.72 -7.68 -5.56
C ASN A 48 -14.35 -8.97 -5.02
N GLU A 49 -15.65 -8.95 -4.83
CA GLU A 49 -16.38 -10.09 -4.28
C GLU A 49 -16.50 -11.25 -5.26
N GLU A 50 -16.36 -10.99 -6.54
CA GLU A 50 -16.58 -11.98 -7.59
C GLU A 50 -15.30 -12.48 -8.25
N GLY A 51 -14.15 -12.03 -7.79
CA GLY A 51 -12.89 -12.43 -8.41
C GLY A 51 -11.67 -11.97 -7.64
N GLU A 52 -10.58 -11.81 -8.37
CA GLU A 52 -9.28 -11.47 -7.81
C GLU A 52 -9.28 -10.06 -7.20
N SER A 53 -8.69 -9.93 -6.04
CA SER A 53 -8.50 -8.64 -5.37
C SER A 53 -7.12 -8.60 -4.71
N LEU A 54 -6.76 -7.44 -4.16
CA LEU A 54 -5.47 -7.30 -3.48
C LEU A 54 -5.34 -8.25 -2.29
N ASP A 55 -6.45 -8.69 -1.71
CA ASP A 55 -6.44 -9.61 -0.57
C ASP A 55 -5.92 -11.00 -0.93
N ASP A 56 -5.88 -11.36 -2.19
CA ASP A 56 -5.35 -12.65 -2.63
C ASP A 56 -3.81 -12.69 -2.61
N PHE A 57 -3.16 -11.57 -2.36
CA PHE A 57 -1.70 -11.45 -2.43
C PHE A 57 -1.15 -10.89 -1.13
N PRO A 58 -0.73 -11.75 -0.19
CA PRO A 58 -0.19 -11.28 1.10
C PRO A 58 1.03 -10.35 0.99
N ASP A 59 1.83 -10.49 -0.06
CA ASP A 59 3.00 -9.63 -0.27
C ASP A 59 2.63 -8.16 -0.48
N PHE A 60 1.39 -7.87 -0.88
CA PHE A 60 0.95 -6.47 -1.00
C PHE A 60 0.82 -5.78 0.35
N VAL A 61 0.71 -6.52 1.44
CA VAL A 61 0.67 -5.94 2.78
C VAL A 61 1.95 -5.16 3.06
N ILE A 62 3.11 -5.78 2.79
CA ILE A 62 4.39 -5.09 3.03
C ILE A 62 4.57 -3.92 2.05
N VAL A 63 4.08 -4.06 0.82
CA VAL A 63 4.13 -2.97 -0.15
C VAL A 63 3.37 -1.74 0.37
N VAL A 64 2.16 -1.95 0.88
CA VAL A 64 1.36 -0.86 1.43
C VAL A 64 2.08 -0.19 2.60
N TYR A 65 2.67 -0.97 3.50
CA TYR A 65 3.42 -0.42 4.63
C TYR A 65 4.61 0.43 4.17
N ILE A 66 5.38 -0.06 3.21
CA ILE A 66 6.56 0.67 2.69
C ILE A 66 6.12 1.98 2.04
N LEU A 67 5.05 1.95 1.24
CA LEU A 67 4.56 3.16 0.59
C LEU A 67 4.06 4.18 1.61
N CYS A 68 3.37 3.73 2.65
CA CYS A 68 2.92 4.61 3.72
C CYS A 68 4.10 5.26 4.44
N GLN A 69 5.15 4.48 4.73
CA GLN A 69 6.34 4.99 5.38
C GLN A 69 7.04 6.04 4.51
N ASP A 70 7.16 5.78 3.21
CA ASP A 70 7.79 6.73 2.30
C ASP A 70 7.03 8.05 2.25
N MET A 71 5.71 8.00 2.18
CA MET A 71 4.90 9.22 2.19
C MET A 71 5.04 9.98 3.51
N HIS A 72 5.04 9.26 4.61
CA HIS A 72 5.20 9.87 5.93
C HIS A 72 6.59 10.52 6.07
N ASP A 73 7.64 9.81 5.69
CA ASP A 73 9.02 10.31 5.81
C ASP A 73 9.26 11.54 4.95
N ASN A 74 8.67 11.59 3.78
CA ASN A 74 8.84 12.69 2.84
C ASN A 74 7.77 13.77 2.98
N ARG A 75 6.82 13.56 3.88
CA ARG A 75 5.69 14.49 4.11
C ARG A 75 4.92 14.79 2.84
N THR A 76 4.68 13.76 2.03
CA THR A 76 3.94 13.88 0.78
C THR A 76 2.70 13.02 0.81
N MET A 77 1.68 13.43 0.07
CA MET A 77 0.42 12.70 -0.06
C MET A 77 0.30 12.05 -1.44
N TYR A 78 1.42 11.55 -1.95
CA TYR A 78 1.46 10.84 -3.22
C TYR A 78 2.64 9.88 -3.24
N VAL A 79 2.56 8.87 -4.11
CA VAL A 79 3.67 7.93 -4.30
C VAL A 79 4.68 8.53 -5.28
N ASP A 80 5.94 8.64 -4.86
CA ASP A 80 7.01 9.17 -5.71
C ASP A 80 7.47 8.06 -6.65
N LYS A 81 6.98 8.13 -7.89
CA LYS A 81 7.26 7.11 -8.91
C LYS A 81 8.71 7.10 -9.38
N SER A 82 9.41 8.20 -9.23
CA SER A 82 10.80 8.30 -9.68
C SER A 82 11.79 7.75 -8.65
N ASN A 83 11.38 7.60 -7.39
CA ASN A 83 12.22 7.08 -6.31
C ASN A 83 11.57 5.90 -5.59
N ILE A 84 10.79 5.10 -6.31
CA ILE A 84 10.11 3.97 -5.70
C ILE A 84 11.11 2.92 -5.23
N ASN A 85 10.82 2.34 -4.08
CA ASN A 85 11.63 1.27 -3.50
C ASN A 85 11.68 0.08 -4.47
N LYS A 86 12.87 -0.48 -4.69
CA LYS A 86 13.03 -1.60 -5.63
C LYS A 86 12.27 -2.86 -5.22
N THR A 87 12.17 -3.11 -3.92
CA THR A 87 11.38 -4.24 -3.42
C THR A 87 9.92 -4.08 -3.79
N VAL A 88 9.38 -2.88 -3.60
CA VAL A 88 8.01 -2.54 -3.98
C VAL A 88 7.82 -2.75 -5.47
N GLN A 89 8.71 -2.19 -6.28
CA GLN A 89 8.62 -2.30 -7.73
C GLN A 89 8.65 -3.76 -8.19
N THR A 90 9.55 -4.56 -7.62
CA THR A 90 9.66 -5.97 -7.97
C THR A 90 8.39 -6.74 -7.67
N ILE A 91 7.82 -6.53 -6.47
CA ILE A 91 6.57 -7.21 -6.08
C ILE A 91 5.42 -6.79 -6.99
N LEU A 92 5.29 -5.49 -7.25
CA LEU A 92 4.21 -4.99 -8.11
C LEU A 92 4.33 -5.52 -9.53
N ASP A 93 5.55 -5.56 -10.08
CA ASP A 93 5.77 -6.07 -11.44
C ASP A 93 5.43 -7.55 -11.56
N MET A 94 5.66 -8.33 -10.51
CA MET A 94 5.33 -9.75 -10.50
C MET A 94 3.83 -10.02 -10.64
N HIS A 95 2.99 -9.08 -10.18
CA HIS A 95 1.54 -9.27 -10.13
C HIS A 95 0.77 -8.38 -11.09
N THR A 96 1.48 -7.64 -11.95
CA THR A 96 0.82 -6.71 -12.88
C THR A 96 -0.07 -7.45 -13.86
N ARG A 97 -1.30 -6.95 -14.03
CA ARG A 97 -2.30 -7.45 -14.97
C ARG A 97 -2.50 -6.51 -16.16
N ASN A 98 -1.80 -5.38 -16.18
CA ASN A 98 -1.90 -4.39 -17.26
C ASN A 98 -1.02 -4.83 -18.41
N ASN A 99 -1.62 -5.43 -19.40
CA ASN A 99 -0.91 -5.84 -20.62
C ASN A 99 -1.06 -4.76 -21.68
N LEU A 100 0.03 -4.19 -22.05
CA LEU A 100 0.08 -3.20 -23.10
C LEU A 100 0.80 -3.73 -24.33
#